data_7efed6668be1693eb3e999b2c98c002f
#
_entry.id   7efed6668be1693eb3e999b2c98c002f
#
_cell.length_a   1.000
_cell.length_b   1.000
_cell.length_c   1.000
_cell.angle_alpha   90.00
_cell.angle_beta   90.00
_cell.angle_gamma   90.00
#
_symmetry.space_group_name_H-M   'P 1'
#
loop_
_entity.id
_entity.type
_entity.pdbx_description
1 polymer ?
#
loop_
_entity_poly.entity_id
_entity_poly.type
_entity_poly.pdbx_seq_one_letter_code
_entity_poly.pdbx_strand_id
1 'polypeptide(L)'
;MRHNKAVNHLGRKSGHRKAMLANMASSLIMHKRITTTVAKAKALKPYLQPLVTKSKEDTTHNRRIVFSYLKDKQAVAELFRTIAPKIMDRPGGYLRVLHVGFRKGDAADMALVEFVDFNEAALETTVKKASEKKTTRRSRSKKAAEAAPEAPAAEAPAAEAPAAEVSEAEAVTEPEAPAEEAPKSE
;
A
#
# COMPACT_ATOMS: atom_id res chain seq x y z
N MET A 1 -9.95 -8.35 32.61
CA MET A 1 -10.69 -8.73 31.39
C MET A 1 -10.21 -7.91 30.20
N ARG A 2 -10.02 -8.53 29.04
CA ARG A 2 -9.61 -7.85 27.79
C ARG A 2 -10.87 -7.58 26.96
N HIS A 3 -11.26 -6.31 26.82
CA HIS A 3 -12.52 -5.92 26.16
C HIS A 3 -12.38 -5.69 24.65
N ASN A 4 -11.33 -6.16 23.98
CA ASN A 4 -11.10 -6.10 22.53
C ASN A 4 -11.49 -4.75 21.87
N LYS A 5 -11.12 -3.62 22.48
CA LYS A 5 -11.40 -2.29 21.91
C LYS A 5 -10.58 -2.08 20.63
N ALA A 6 -11.20 -2.32 19.48
CA ALA A 6 -10.57 -2.13 18.17
C ALA A 6 -10.38 -0.65 17.81
N VAL A 7 -11.14 0.26 18.39
CA VAL A 7 -11.14 1.69 18.04
C VAL A 7 -10.71 2.55 19.23
N ASN A 8 -9.74 3.43 19.00
CA ASN A 8 -9.38 4.47 19.97
C ASN A 8 -10.39 5.62 19.91
N HIS A 9 -11.08 5.89 21.01
CA HIS A 9 -12.07 6.97 21.09
C HIS A 9 -11.46 8.37 21.09
N LEU A 10 -10.19 8.53 21.45
CA LEU A 10 -9.49 9.84 21.52
C LEU A 10 -10.24 10.87 22.39
N GLY A 11 -10.97 10.42 23.42
CA GLY A 11 -11.80 11.27 24.27
C GLY A 11 -12.97 11.95 23.57
N ARG A 12 -13.47 11.39 22.43
CA ARG A 12 -14.50 12.02 21.59
C ARG A 12 -15.67 11.08 21.31
N LYS A 13 -16.88 11.64 21.16
CA LYS A 13 -18.05 10.93 20.62
C LYS A 13 -17.81 10.57 19.15
N SER A 14 -18.54 9.58 18.62
CA SER A 14 -18.32 9.01 17.28
C SER A 14 -18.36 10.05 16.15
N GLY A 15 -19.35 10.95 16.14
CA GLY A 15 -19.47 12.01 15.13
C GLY A 15 -18.28 12.97 15.15
N HIS A 16 -17.90 13.48 16.32
CA HIS A 16 -16.75 14.37 16.47
C HIS A 16 -15.42 13.68 16.08
N ARG A 17 -15.25 12.40 16.44
CA ARG A 17 -14.07 11.62 16.05
C ARG A 17 -13.99 11.46 14.53
N LYS A 18 -15.10 11.10 13.86
CA LYS A 18 -15.17 10.98 12.39
C LYS A 18 -14.82 12.30 11.71
N ALA A 19 -15.40 13.42 12.14
CA ALA A 19 -15.11 14.74 11.59
C ALA A 19 -13.64 15.14 11.79
N MET A 20 -13.09 14.92 12.98
CA MET A 20 -11.67 15.18 13.25
C MET A 20 -10.74 14.38 12.33
N LEU A 21 -11.01 13.08 12.15
CA LEU A 21 -10.18 12.22 11.29
C LEU A 21 -10.32 12.63 9.81
N ALA A 22 -11.52 13.02 9.36
CA ALA A 22 -11.74 13.53 8.01
C ALA A 22 -10.93 14.81 7.75
N ASN A 23 -11.00 15.80 8.65
CA ASN A 23 -10.24 17.04 8.51
C ASN A 23 -8.72 16.80 8.55
N MET A 24 -8.24 15.93 9.44
CA MET A 24 -6.82 15.55 9.46
C MET A 24 -6.38 14.83 8.18
N ALA A 25 -7.25 13.97 7.61
CA ALA A 25 -6.99 13.29 6.36
C ALA A 25 -6.93 14.27 5.18
N SER A 26 -7.87 15.22 5.09
CA SER A 26 -7.86 16.29 4.07
C SER A 26 -6.60 17.14 4.19
N SER A 27 -6.22 17.57 5.41
CA SER A 27 -4.98 18.32 5.64
C SER A 27 -3.72 17.53 5.22
N LEU A 28 -3.67 16.22 5.51
CA LEU A 28 -2.55 15.37 5.11
C LEU A 28 -2.46 15.21 3.59
N ILE A 29 -3.58 15.08 2.91
CA ILE A 29 -3.65 15.01 1.44
C ILE A 29 -3.15 16.31 0.81
N MET A 30 -3.55 17.46 1.33
CA MET A 30 -3.14 18.78 0.80
C MET A 30 -1.66 19.05 1.06
N HIS A 31 -1.20 18.88 2.29
CA HIS A 31 0.16 19.25 2.70
C HIS A 31 1.20 18.13 2.60
N LYS A 32 0.78 16.87 2.30
CA LYS A 32 1.63 15.66 2.20
C LYS A 32 2.25 15.22 3.53
N ARG A 33 2.37 16.10 4.51
CA ARG A 33 2.85 15.84 5.88
C ARG A 33 2.16 16.75 6.89
N ILE A 34 1.87 16.20 8.07
CA ILE A 34 1.28 16.96 9.19
C ILE A 34 1.90 16.52 10.52
N THR A 35 2.02 17.45 11.47
CA THR A 35 2.44 17.16 12.84
C THR A 35 1.23 17.04 13.74
N THR A 36 1.13 15.98 14.52
CA THR A 36 0.02 15.73 15.43
C THR A 36 0.46 14.86 16.62
N THR A 37 -0.45 14.55 17.56
CA THR A 37 -0.11 13.63 18.65
C THR A 37 -0.06 12.18 18.15
N VAL A 38 0.81 11.36 18.75
CA VAL A 38 1.01 9.94 18.40
C VAL A 38 -0.30 9.15 18.38
N ALA A 39 -1.20 9.39 19.36
CA ALA A 39 -2.49 8.72 19.44
C ALA A 39 -3.39 9.02 18.22
N LYS A 40 -3.44 10.30 17.79
CA LYS A 40 -4.19 10.73 16.60
C LYS A 40 -3.54 10.19 15.33
N ALA A 41 -2.21 10.23 15.21
CA ALA A 41 -1.47 9.67 14.09
C ALA A 41 -1.76 8.17 13.88
N LYS A 42 -1.71 7.40 14.98
CA LYS A 42 -2.06 5.96 14.96
C LYS A 42 -3.52 5.70 14.55
N ALA A 43 -4.46 6.58 14.95
CA ALA A 43 -5.87 6.45 14.56
C ALA A 43 -6.15 6.91 13.12
N LEU A 44 -5.37 7.87 12.60
CA LEU A 44 -5.48 8.36 11.22
C LEU A 44 -5.05 7.30 10.20
N LYS A 45 -4.03 6.51 10.50
CA LYS A 45 -3.49 5.49 9.59
C LYS A 45 -4.55 4.50 9.10
N PRO A 46 -5.31 3.76 9.96
CA PRO A 46 -6.36 2.86 9.51
C PRO A 46 -7.56 3.57 8.87
N TYR A 47 -7.76 4.86 9.11
CA TYR A 47 -8.82 5.64 8.48
C TYR A 47 -8.47 6.01 7.03
N LEU A 48 -7.24 6.49 6.79
CA LEU A 48 -6.85 7.02 5.48
C LEU A 48 -6.33 5.94 4.52
N GLN A 49 -5.63 4.90 4.99
CA GLN A 49 -5.07 3.87 4.12
C GLN A 49 -6.09 3.20 3.18
N PRO A 50 -7.30 2.81 3.61
CA PRO A 50 -8.31 2.25 2.71
C PRO A 50 -8.77 3.23 1.63
N LEU A 51 -8.84 4.53 1.94
CA LEU A 51 -9.22 5.57 0.98
C LEU A 51 -8.13 5.75 -0.09
N VAL A 52 -6.88 5.71 0.33
CA VAL A 52 -5.72 5.74 -0.58
C VAL A 52 -5.68 4.50 -1.47
N THR A 53 -6.00 3.31 -0.96
CA THR A 53 -6.10 2.11 -1.79
C THR A 53 -7.19 2.24 -2.84
N LYS A 54 -8.37 2.78 -2.48
CA LYS A 54 -9.47 3.03 -3.42
C LYS A 54 -9.13 4.07 -4.50
N SER A 55 -8.22 5.01 -4.21
CA SER A 55 -7.83 6.03 -5.18
C SER A 55 -6.94 5.52 -6.31
N LYS A 56 -6.38 4.31 -6.20
CA LYS A 56 -5.62 3.69 -7.29
C LYS A 56 -6.47 3.43 -8.53
N GLU A 57 -7.73 3.10 -8.32
CA GLU A 57 -8.70 2.93 -9.40
C GLU A 57 -9.56 4.18 -9.53
N ASP A 58 -9.34 4.95 -10.59
CA ASP A 58 -10.06 6.21 -10.82
C ASP A 58 -11.43 5.95 -11.46
N THR A 59 -12.37 5.47 -10.63
CA THR A 59 -13.77 5.30 -11.01
C THR A 59 -14.66 6.35 -10.35
N THR A 60 -15.77 6.70 -10.99
CA THR A 60 -16.76 7.63 -10.41
C THR A 60 -17.29 7.10 -9.07
N HIS A 61 -17.42 5.79 -8.93
CA HIS A 61 -17.84 5.14 -7.70
C HIS A 61 -16.82 5.36 -6.57
N ASN A 62 -15.54 5.12 -6.83
CA ASN A 62 -14.47 5.32 -5.84
C ASN A 62 -14.34 6.79 -5.44
N ARG A 63 -14.47 7.73 -6.39
CA ARG A 63 -14.51 9.17 -6.10
C ARG A 63 -15.67 9.53 -5.17
N ARG A 64 -16.87 8.98 -5.40
CA ARG A 64 -18.04 9.20 -4.52
C ARG A 64 -17.83 8.63 -3.13
N ILE A 65 -17.25 7.42 -3.02
CA ILE A 65 -16.93 6.80 -1.72
C ILE A 65 -15.92 7.68 -0.97
N VAL A 66 -14.80 8.03 -1.58
CA VAL A 66 -13.76 8.86 -0.95
C VAL A 66 -14.33 10.20 -0.50
N PHE A 67 -15.16 10.84 -1.34
CA PHE A 67 -15.83 12.09 -0.99
C PHE A 67 -16.77 11.93 0.22
N SER A 68 -17.49 10.83 0.34
CA SER A 68 -18.39 10.60 1.49
C SER A 68 -17.65 10.56 2.83
N TYR A 69 -16.38 10.15 2.82
CA TYR A 69 -15.51 10.13 4.01
C TYR A 69 -14.80 11.45 4.26
N LEU A 70 -14.22 12.08 3.23
CA LEU A 70 -13.42 13.30 3.37
C LEU A 70 -14.28 14.56 3.41
N LYS A 71 -15.40 14.60 2.66
CA LYS A 71 -16.32 15.74 2.54
C LYS A 71 -15.67 17.03 2.01
N ASP A 72 -14.51 16.90 1.40
CA ASP A 72 -13.72 18.00 0.82
C ASP A 72 -13.41 17.68 -0.64
N LYS A 73 -13.89 18.57 -1.56
CA LYS A 73 -13.71 18.40 -3.00
C LYS A 73 -12.25 18.57 -3.44
N GLN A 74 -11.54 19.52 -2.82
CA GLN A 74 -10.15 19.82 -3.17
C GLN A 74 -9.24 18.66 -2.77
N ALA A 75 -9.40 18.14 -1.55
CA ALA A 75 -8.65 16.98 -1.09
C ALA A 75 -8.91 15.74 -1.96
N VAL A 76 -10.15 15.49 -2.40
CA VAL A 76 -10.44 14.39 -3.31
C VAL A 76 -9.76 14.59 -4.66
N ALA A 77 -9.85 15.76 -5.26
CA ALA A 77 -9.20 16.07 -6.53
C ALA A 77 -7.67 15.85 -6.44
N GLU A 78 -7.05 16.35 -5.37
CA GLU A 78 -5.62 16.22 -5.12
C GLU A 78 -5.20 14.77 -4.89
N LEU A 79 -6.02 13.98 -4.19
CA LEU A 79 -5.76 12.56 -3.95
C LEU A 79 -5.68 11.76 -5.27
N PHE A 80 -6.66 11.93 -6.16
CA PHE A 80 -6.69 11.21 -7.44
C PHE A 80 -5.69 11.76 -8.47
N ARG A 81 -5.46 13.10 -8.48
CA ARG A 81 -4.57 13.74 -9.45
C ARG A 81 -3.09 13.56 -9.13
N THR A 82 -2.70 13.76 -7.87
CA THR A 82 -1.29 13.87 -7.48
C THR A 82 -0.80 12.67 -6.69
N ILE A 83 -1.61 12.14 -5.78
CA ILE A 83 -1.18 11.08 -4.85
C ILE A 83 -1.33 9.71 -5.50
N ALA A 84 -2.46 9.41 -6.11
CA ALA A 84 -2.74 8.10 -6.69
C ALA A 84 -1.66 7.64 -7.69
N PRO A 85 -1.19 8.47 -8.66
CA PRO A 85 -0.15 8.04 -9.58
C PRO A 85 1.17 7.68 -8.90
N LYS A 86 1.58 8.43 -7.86
CA LYS A 86 2.84 8.19 -7.16
C LYS A 86 2.85 6.92 -6.29
N ILE A 87 1.68 6.47 -5.86
CA ILE A 87 1.56 5.30 -4.96
C ILE A 87 1.09 4.03 -5.69
N MET A 88 0.94 4.07 -7.00
CA MET A 88 0.38 2.97 -7.80
C MET A 88 1.11 1.64 -7.53
N ASP A 89 2.44 1.65 -7.56
CA ASP A 89 3.28 0.46 -7.43
C ASP A 89 3.39 -0.07 -5.99
N ARG A 90 2.97 0.73 -5.00
CA ARG A 90 3.09 0.34 -3.59
C ARG A 90 1.89 -0.51 -3.16
N PRO A 91 2.08 -1.76 -2.71
CA PRO A 91 0.97 -2.66 -2.33
C PRO A 91 0.24 -2.21 -1.06
N GLY A 92 0.87 -1.36 -0.22
CA GLY A 92 0.30 -0.84 1.03
C GLY A 92 1.32 -0.08 1.87
N GLY A 93 0.90 0.41 3.05
CA GLY A 93 1.81 1.13 3.93
C GLY A 93 2.17 2.54 3.42
N TYR A 94 1.21 3.24 2.82
CA TYR A 94 1.39 4.56 2.21
C TYR A 94 1.83 5.65 3.18
N LEU A 95 1.55 5.47 4.48
CA LEU A 95 1.80 6.46 5.52
C LEU A 95 2.89 6.01 6.47
N ARG A 96 3.83 6.91 6.75
CA ARG A 96 4.85 6.79 7.78
C ARG A 96 4.51 7.70 8.95
N VAL A 97 4.72 7.19 10.16
CA VAL A 97 4.56 7.95 11.41
C VAL A 97 5.93 8.00 12.09
N LEU A 98 6.46 9.19 12.24
CA LEU A 98 7.76 9.47 12.89
C LEU A 98 7.50 10.16 14.23
N HIS A 99 8.14 9.69 15.30
CA HIS A 99 8.10 10.35 16.59
C HIS A 99 9.00 11.59 16.55
N VAL A 100 8.49 12.73 17.00
CA VAL A 100 9.22 14.02 16.99
C VAL A 100 9.69 14.43 18.38
N GLY A 101 9.02 13.96 19.43
CA GLY A 101 9.29 14.31 20.81
C GLY A 101 8.03 14.76 21.53
N PHE A 102 8.19 15.56 22.58
CA PHE A 102 7.09 16.02 23.43
C PHE A 102 6.72 17.47 23.12
N ARG A 103 5.44 17.79 23.24
CA ARG A 103 4.96 19.16 23.12
C ARG A 103 5.18 19.90 24.45
N LYS A 104 5.79 21.09 24.37
CA LYS A 104 5.95 21.97 25.54
C LYS A 104 4.57 22.38 26.06
N GLY A 105 4.36 22.27 27.36
CA GLY A 105 3.12 22.64 28.03
C GLY A 105 2.32 21.45 28.57
N ASP A 106 2.03 20.42 27.78
CA ASP A 106 1.26 19.25 28.21
C ASP A 106 2.04 17.93 28.10
N ALA A 107 3.32 17.98 27.72
CA ALA A 107 4.20 16.82 27.55
C ALA A 107 3.59 15.72 26.67
N ALA A 108 2.65 16.06 25.77
CA ALA A 108 2.04 15.10 24.87
C ALA A 108 3.05 14.61 23.83
N ASP A 109 3.12 13.30 23.60
CA ASP A 109 3.91 12.69 22.53
C ASP A 109 3.44 13.18 21.15
N MET A 110 4.35 13.77 20.39
CA MET A 110 4.09 14.27 19.04
C MET A 110 4.65 13.35 17.98
N ALA A 111 3.96 13.29 16.85
CA ALA A 111 4.39 12.55 15.67
C ALA A 111 4.15 13.36 14.40
N LEU A 112 5.08 13.22 13.47
CA LEU A 112 4.94 13.61 12.09
C LEU A 112 4.32 12.45 11.31
N VAL A 113 3.24 12.72 10.58
CA VAL A 113 2.64 11.76 9.63
C VAL A 113 2.90 12.27 8.24
N GLU A 114 3.43 11.42 7.37
CA GLU A 114 3.76 11.75 5.99
C GLU A 114 3.38 10.65 5.01
N PHE A 115 3.18 11.01 3.75
CA PHE A 115 3.17 10.05 2.66
C PHE A 115 4.60 9.64 2.33
N VAL A 116 4.87 8.33 2.29
CA VAL A 116 6.21 7.77 2.10
C VAL A 116 6.81 8.20 0.76
N ASP A 117 6.00 8.21 -0.29
CA ASP A 117 6.44 8.48 -1.67
C ASP A 117 6.62 9.97 -1.99
N PHE A 118 6.34 10.86 -1.03
CA PHE A 118 6.55 12.30 -1.14
C PHE A 118 7.77 12.81 -0.34
N ASN A 119 8.50 11.94 0.34
CA ASN A 119 9.73 12.28 1.05
C ASN A 119 10.95 11.71 0.30
N GLU A 120 11.43 12.45 -0.68
CA GLU A 120 12.54 12.06 -1.57
C GLU A 120 13.83 11.78 -0.78
N ALA A 121 14.15 12.61 0.21
CA ALA A 121 15.34 12.42 1.04
C ALA A 121 15.31 11.08 1.83
N ALA A 122 14.13 10.67 2.31
CA ALA A 122 13.98 9.39 2.99
C ALA A 122 13.96 8.19 2.02
N LEU A 123 13.53 8.39 0.78
CA LEU A 123 13.58 7.37 -0.27
C LEU A 123 15.03 7.08 -0.69
N GLU A 124 15.85 8.11 -0.91
CA GLU A 124 17.26 7.96 -1.24
C GLU A 124 18.06 7.22 -0.17
N THR A 125 17.82 7.54 1.11
CA THR A 125 18.49 6.83 2.23
C THR A 125 18.08 5.36 2.32
N THR A 126 16.84 5.03 1.97
CA THR A 126 16.35 3.64 1.95
C THR A 126 16.97 2.84 0.81
N VAL A 127 17.10 3.46 -0.37
CA VAL A 127 17.77 2.85 -1.54
C VAL A 127 19.25 2.62 -1.25
N LYS A 128 19.98 3.60 -0.69
CA LYS A 128 21.38 3.45 -0.28
C LYS A 128 21.58 2.31 0.72
N LYS A 129 20.77 2.23 1.77
CA LYS A 129 20.82 1.12 2.75
C LYS A 129 20.48 -0.25 2.13
N ALA A 130 19.60 -0.32 1.15
CA ALA A 130 19.26 -1.56 0.48
C ALA A 130 20.40 -2.05 -0.42
N SER A 131 21.13 -1.13 -1.10
CA SER A 131 22.31 -1.46 -1.91
C SER A 131 23.47 -1.93 -1.05
N GLU A 132 23.73 -1.29 0.09
CA GLU A 132 24.79 -1.69 1.04
C GLU A 132 24.53 -3.08 1.64
N LYS A 133 23.28 -3.41 1.97
CA LYS A 133 22.93 -4.75 2.46
C LYS A 133 23.08 -5.86 1.41
N LYS A 134 22.89 -5.56 0.13
CA LYS A 134 23.10 -6.52 -0.96
C LYS A 134 24.59 -6.82 -1.18
N THR A 135 25.47 -5.82 -1.06
CA THR A 135 26.91 -6.00 -1.21
C THR A 135 27.51 -6.82 -0.08
N THR A 136 27.14 -6.57 1.19
CA THR A 136 27.63 -7.34 2.35
C THR A 136 27.18 -8.79 2.33
N ARG A 137 26.00 -9.10 1.83
CA ARG A 137 25.51 -10.48 1.72
C ARG A 137 26.24 -11.27 0.64
N ARG A 138 26.59 -10.61 -0.47
CA ARG A 138 27.33 -11.23 -1.59
C ARG A 138 28.79 -11.51 -1.26
N SER A 139 29.45 -10.65 -0.46
CA SER A 139 30.82 -10.87 0.01
C SER A 139 30.90 -12.00 1.05
N ARG A 140 29.86 -12.18 1.87
CA ARG A 140 29.83 -13.24 2.89
C ARG A 140 29.58 -14.63 2.29
N SER A 141 28.81 -14.74 1.20
CA SER A 141 28.62 -15.99 0.47
C SER A 141 29.87 -16.41 -0.30
N LYS A 142 30.65 -15.45 -0.83
CA LYS A 142 31.89 -15.73 -1.54
C LYS A 142 33.02 -16.19 -0.61
N LYS A 143 33.04 -15.69 0.64
CA LYS A 143 34.01 -16.13 1.67
C LYS A 143 33.68 -17.50 2.29
N ALA A 144 32.41 -17.93 2.23
CA ALA A 144 31.98 -19.24 2.67
C ALA A 144 32.23 -20.36 1.61
N ALA A 145 32.32 -19.96 0.32
CA ALA A 145 32.63 -20.90 -0.77
C ALA A 145 34.12 -21.19 -0.94
N GLU A 146 35.01 -20.37 -0.32
CA GLU A 146 36.48 -20.54 -0.42
C GLU A 146 37.10 -21.35 0.73
N ALA A 147 36.27 -21.84 1.67
CA ALA A 147 36.73 -22.57 2.88
C ALA A 147 36.22 -24.02 2.97
N ALA A 148 35.90 -24.70 1.86
CA ALA A 148 35.57 -26.12 1.86
C ALA A 148 36.69 -26.91 1.17
N PRO A 149 37.37 -27.82 1.86
CA PRO A 149 38.42 -28.65 1.25
C PRO A 149 37.84 -29.76 0.40
N GLU A 150 38.54 -30.01 -0.68
CA GLU A 150 38.46 -31.07 -1.64
C GLU A 150 38.49 -32.49 -1.01
N ALA A 151 37.63 -33.39 -1.45
CA ALA A 151 37.87 -34.86 -1.48
C ALA A 151 36.73 -35.58 -2.23
N PRO A 152 36.96 -36.83 -2.76
CA PRO A 152 37.02 -37.02 -4.19
C PRO A 152 35.87 -37.86 -4.79
N ALA A 153 35.92 -37.99 -6.11
CA ALA A 153 35.01 -38.68 -7.03
C ALA A 153 34.66 -40.13 -6.67
N ALA A 154 33.41 -40.51 -6.97
CA ALA A 154 33.07 -41.84 -7.51
C ALA A 154 31.71 -41.77 -8.23
N GLU A 155 31.81 -41.93 -9.54
CA GLU A 155 31.05 -42.80 -10.46
C GLU A 155 29.52 -42.72 -10.53
N ALA A 156 29.09 -42.39 -11.74
CA ALA A 156 27.74 -42.58 -12.29
C ALA A 156 27.46 -44.10 -12.52
N PRO A 157 26.22 -44.54 -12.78
CA PRO A 157 25.77 -44.49 -14.16
C PRO A 157 24.28 -44.16 -14.41
N ALA A 158 24.07 -43.90 -15.69
CA ALA A 158 22.88 -43.60 -16.45
C ALA A 158 21.73 -44.64 -16.38
N ALA A 159 20.53 -44.15 -16.68
CA ALA A 159 19.47 -44.74 -17.51
C ALA A 159 18.21 -43.90 -17.30
N GLU A 160 17.68 -43.34 -18.26
CA GLU A 160 16.90 -43.66 -19.45
C GLU A 160 15.53 -43.00 -19.36
N ALA A 161 15.25 -42.12 -20.31
CA ALA A 161 13.92 -41.65 -20.68
C ALA A 161 13.18 -42.78 -21.42
N PRO A 162 11.85 -42.72 -21.51
CA PRO A 162 11.32 -42.31 -22.82
C PRO A 162 10.08 -41.43 -22.80
N ALA A 163 9.96 -40.76 -23.94
CA ALA A 163 8.89 -39.96 -24.46
C ALA A 163 7.68 -40.79 -24.89
N ALA A 164 6.61 -40.10 -25.16
CA ALA A 164 5.53 -40.28 -26.11
C ALA A 164 4.20 -39.87 -25.46
N GLU A 165 3.31 -39.25 -26.09
CA GLU A 165 2.83 -38.75 -27.37
C GLU A 165 1.40 -38.26 -27.16
N VAL A 166 1.08 -37.10 -27.67
CA VAL A 166 0.08 -36.70 -28.63
C VAL A 166 -1.39 -37.16 -28.45
N SER A 167 -2.31 -36.20 -28.48
CA SER A 167 -3.51 -36.03 -29.31
C SER A 167 -4.34 -34.85 -28.76
N GLU A 168 -4.48 -33.77 -29.44
CA GLU A 168 -5.17 -33.34 -30.66
C GLU A 168 -6.71 -33.43 -30.59
N ALA A 169 -7.26 -32.29 -30.98
CA ALA A 169 -8.59 -32.05 -31.61
C ALA A 169 -9.76 -31.87 -30.63
N GLU A 170 -10.69 -31.00 -30.82
CA GLU A 170 -11.33 -30.18 -31.88
C GLU A 170 -12.24 -29.18 -31.19
N ALA A 171 -12.26 -27.92 -31.45
CA ALA A 171 -12.94 -27.12 -32.45
C ALA A 171 -14.50 -27.09 -32.38
N VAL A 172 -15.00 -25.87 -32.63
CA VAL A 172 -16.35 -25.53 -33.14
C VAL A 172 -17.43 -25.36 -32.06
N THR A 173 -18.11 -24.26 -31.87
CA THR A 173 -18.74 -23.24 -32.73
C THR A 173 -19.34 -22.11 -31.90
N GLU A 174 -19.14 -20.89 -32.33
CA GLU A 174 -20.17 -19.84 -32.24
C GLU A 174 -21.35 -20.23 -33.17
N PRO A 175 -22.57 -19.79 -32.93
CA PRO A 175 -22.97 -18.48 -33.41
C PRO A 175 -24.13 -17.76 -32.67
N GLU A 176 -24.21 -16.49 -32.94
CA GLU A 176 -25.35 -15.69 -33.36
C GLU A 176 -26.31 -15.07 -32.36
N ALA A 177 -26.24 -13.73 -32.38
CA ALA A 177 -27.31 -12.85 -31.95
C ALA A 177 -28.56 -13.00 -32.81
N PRO A 178 -29.73 -12.59 -32.33
CA PRO A 178 -30.36 -11.49 -33.07
C PRO A 178 -30.91 -10.35 -32.20
N ALA A 179 -30.95 -9.22 -32.89
CA ALA A 179 -31.52 -7.95 -32.56
C ALA A 179 -33.08 -7.96 -32.52
N GLU A 180 -33.59 -6.76 -32.19
CA GLU A 180 -34.98 -6.30 -32.33
C GLU A 180 -35.85 -6.50 -31.07
N GLU A 181 -36.53 -5.55 -30.53
CA GLU A 181 -37.27 -4.39 -31.07
C GLU A 181 -37.73 -3.49 -29.88
N ALA A 182 -37.72 -2.21 -30.08
CA ALA A 182 -38.49 -1.26 -29.28
C ALA A 182 -39.97 -1.30 -29.74
N PRO A 183 -40.93 -0.98 -28.87
CA PRO A 183 -41.78 0.10 -29.29
C PRO A 183 -42.10 1.17 -28.21
N LYS A 184 -42.42 2.31 -28.79
CA LYS A 184 -42.89 3.57 -28.25
C LYS A 184 -44.30 3.48 -27.63
N SER A 185 -44.60 4.60 -26.94
CA SER A 185 -45.92 5.20 -26.63
C SER A 185 -46.60 4.63 -25.36
N GLU A 186 -47.03 5.43 -24.45
CA GLU A 186 -47.77 6.68 -24.39
C GLU A 186 -47.38 7.52 -23.16
#